data_1e9f589b808c3cc2a7dafc6a79b1b58b
#
_entry.id   1e9f589b808c3cc2a7dafc6a79b1b58b
#
_cell.length_a   1.000
_cell.length_b   1.000
_cell.length_c   1.000
_cell.angle_alpha   90.00
_cell.angle_beta   90.00
_cell.angle_gamma   90.00
#
_symmetry.space_group_name_H-M   'P 1'
#
loop_
_entity.id
_entity.type
_entity.pdbx_description
1 polymer ?
#
loop_
_entity_poly.entity_id
_entity_poly.type
_entity_poly.pdbx_seq_one_letter_code
_entity_poly.pdbx_strand_id
1 'polypeptide(L)'
;MYDVTPRMLRHYEKIGLIEVSHKENYAYRMYDENAVRRLQQIIILRKLRLPLKQIAVILQDDKQREALRIMQESISELNCEISSLCKIRTILRLFVERLDSSIQEKARIDFLNDADLSEVISTLSLSRSSLKEKISMSELNEANEIINRNSAVRIVHLPPCTVASNRVIGKDPEETVGDEMDKFIRESRLYEIKPDSRYFGFNHPNPGILPNDEHGYEVWVTIPDDMEVPPPLVKKHFEGGLYAAMTISFPDFWRWGELDDWARENDTYEANYSELGLEIMGGCLEEHLNWVYSSHMGWPENGIDGQLDLLMPIKKRSK
;
A
#
# COMPACT_ATOMS: atom_id res chain seq x y z
N MET A 1 10.38 -15.47 13.16
CA MET A 1 9.47 -15.84 12.07
C MET A 1 9.45 -14.66 11.13
N TYR A 2 9.61 -14.83 9.85
CA TYR A 2 9.63 -13.70 8.90
C TYR A 2 8.19 -13.44 8.46
N ASP A 3 7.72 -12.17 8.54
CA ASP A 3 6.41 -11.77 8.03
C ASP A 3 6.42 -11.71 6.49
N VAL A 4 6.40 -12.90 5.89
CA VAL A 4 6.42 -13.03 4.43
C VAL A 4 5.29 -13.96 4.01
N THR A 5 4.39 -13.46 3.19
CA THR A 5 3.27 -14.25 2.66
C THR A 5 3.73 -15.16 1.51
N PRO A 6 3.05 -16.28 1.24
CA PRO A 6 3.32 -17.11 0.06
C PRO A 6 3.26 -16.32 -1.27
N ARG A 7 2.38 -15.32 -1.35
CA ARG A 7 2.25 -14.41 -2.50
C ARG A 7 3.50 -13.55 -2.71
N MET A 8 4.08 -13.01 -1.62
CA MET A 8 5.34 -12.27 -1.70
C MET A 8 6.49 -13.15 -2.19
N LEU A 9 6.59 -14.37 -1.67
CA LEU A 9 7.63 -15.34 -2.10
C LEU A 9 7.53 -15.62 -3.60
N ARG A 10 6.33 -15.95 -4.10
CA ARG A 10 6.09 -16.17 -5.53
C ARG A 10 6.46 -14.97 -6.38
N HIS A 11 6.15 -13.76 -5.90
CA HIS A 11 6.53 -12.56 -6.62
C HIS A 11 8.05 -12.39 -6.69
N TYR A 12 8.77 -12.61 -5.58
CA TYR A 12 10.24 -12.52 -5.56
C TYR A 12 10.90 -13.59 -6.44
N GLU A 13 10.29 -14.78 -6.55
CA GLU A 13 10.70 -15.81 -7.52
C GLU A 13 10.47 -15.33 -8.96
N LYS A 14 9.28 -14.83 -9.28
CA LYS A 14 8.91 -14.36 -10.63
C LYS A 14 9.85 -13.28 -11.16
N ILE A 15 10.31 -12.39 -10.29
CA ILE A 15 11.26 -11.30 -10.65
C ILE A 15 12.73 -11.71 -10.46
N GLY A 16 13.00 -12.96 -10.14
CA GLY A 16 14.37 -13.50 -10.04
C GLY A 16 15.17 -12.99 -8.83
N LEU A 17 14.50 -12.49 -7.78
CA LEU A 17 15.16 -12.05 -6.54
C LEU A 17 15.55 -13.22 -5.64
N ILE A 18 14.78 -14.31 -5.64
CA ILE A 18 15.08 -15.55 -4.92
C ILE A 18 14.96 -16.74 -5.85
N GLU A 19 15.74 -17.77 -5.59
CA GLU A 19 15.71 -19.01 -6.36
C GLU A 19 14.97 -20.09 -5.58
N VAL A 20 14.18 -20.90 -6.30
CA VAL A 20 13.46 -22.04 -5.73
C VAL A 20 14.18 -23.31 -6.11
N SER A 21 14.43 -24.16 -5.15
CA SER A 21 14.90 -25.52 -5.39
C SER A 21 13.71 -26.47 -5.48
N HIS A 22 13.62 -27.22 -6.59
CA HIS A 22 12.65 -28.29 -6.77
C HIS A 22 13.30 -29.63 -6.45
N LYS A 23 12.75 -30.39 -5.53
CA LYS A 23 13.08 -31.82 -5.39
C LYS A 23 12.16 -32.64 -6.28
N GLU A 24 12.73 -33.56 -7.05
CA GLU A 24 11.94 -34.53 -7.82
C GLU A 24 10.91 -35.24 -6.90
N ASN A 25 9.67 -35.25 -7.29
CA ASN A 25 8.52 -35.84 -6.59
C ASN A 25 8.06 -35.11 -5.29
N TYR A 26 8.37 -33.82 -5.12
CA TYR A 26 7.89 -33.03 -3.98
C TYR A 26 7.12 -31.81 -4.47
N ALA A 27 5.82 -31.73 -4.11
CA ALA A 27 4.92 -30.69 -4.60
C ALA A 27 5.13 -29.30 -3.94
N TYR A 28 5.97 -29.22 -2.91
CA TYR A 28 6.18 -27.97 -2.18
C TYR A 28 7.46 -27.26 -2.64
N ARG A 29 7.39 -25.93 -2.65
CA ARG A 29 8.54 -25.04 -2.88
C ARG A 29 9.54 -25.20 -1.74
N MET A 30 10.79 -25.44 -2.06
CA MET A 30 11.86 -25.52 -1.07
C MET A 30 12.83 -24.37 -1.32
N TYR A 31 13.18 -23.70 -0.23
CA TYR A 31 14.17 -22.64 -0.25
C TYR A 31 15.41 -23.12 0.50
N ASP A 32 16.54 -23.09 -0.15
CA ASP A 32 17.82 -23.40 0.47
C ASP A 32 18.28 -22.26 1.40
N GLU A 33 19.40 -22.48 2.10
CA GLU A 33 19.95 -21.48 3.02
C GLU A 33 20.32 -20.17 2.30
N ASN A 34 20.69 -20.22 1.03
CA ASN A 34 21.04 -19.05 0.23
C ASN A 34 19.77 -18.23 -0.10
N ALA A 35 18.71 -18.91 -0.51
CA ALA A 35 17.41 -18.27 -0.76
C ALA A 35 16.85 -17.63 0.51
N VAL A 36 16.98 -18.30 1.66
CA VAL A 36 16.58 -17.72 2.97
C VAL A 36 17.40 -16.49 3.33
N ARG A 37 18.72 -16.55 3.15
CA ARG A 37 19.62 -15.40 3.39
C ARG A 37 19.29 -14.24 2.46
N ARG A 38 19.03 -14.55 1.20
CA ARG A 38 18.63 -13.57 0.19
C ARG A 38 17.31 -12.89 0.57
N LEU A 39 16.33 -13.67 1.01
CA LEU A 39 15.04 -13.16 1.51
C LEU A 39 15.23 -12.23 2.71
N GLN A 40 16.09 -12.56 3.65
CA GLN A 40 16.41 -11.68 4.79
C GLN A 40 16.98 -10.33 4.31
N GLN A 41 17.89 -10.34 3.36
CA GLN A 41 18.46 -9.12 2.77
C GLN A 41 17.38 -8.27 2.10
N ILE A 42 16.47 -8.89 1.34
CA ILE A 42 15.35 -8.20 0.71
C ILE A 42 14.47 -7.52 1.77
N ILE A 43 14.08 -8.24 2.83
CA ILE A 43 13.25 -7.70 3.90
C ILE A 43 13.91 -6.49 4.57
N ILE A 44 15.22 -6.58 4.89
CA ILE A 44 15.96 -5.46 5.48
C ILE A 44 15.94 -4.23 4.55
N LEU A 45 16.25 -4.42 3.26
CA LEU A 45 16.29 -3.33 2.29
C LEU A 45 14.89 -2.72 2.05
N ARG A 46 13.83 -3.54 2.09
CA ARG A 46 12.45 -3.05 2.05
C ARG A 46 12.10 -2.20 3.27
N LYS A 47 12.50 -2.62 4.47
CA LYS A 47 12.33 -1.81 5.69
C LYS A 47 13.05 -0.46 5.61
N LEU A 48 14.10 -0.35 4.81
CA LEU A 48 14.78 0.91 4.49
C LEU A 48 14.08 1.69 3.36
N ARG A 49 12.86 1.33 2.96
CA ARG A 49 12.03 1.95 1.92
C ARG A 49 12.61 1.86 0.51
N LEU A 50 13.56 0.95 0.26
CA LEU A 50 14.11 0.77 -1.08
C LEU A 50 13.14 0.00 -1.98
N PRO A 51 12.84 0.51 -3.19
CA PRO A 51 12.02 -0.19 -4.18
C PRO A 51 12.64 -1.51 -4.60
N LEU A 52 11.84 -2.53 -4.93
CA LEU A 52 12.33 -3.85 -5.34
C LEU A 52 13.28 -3.80 -6.53
N LYS A 53 13.07 -2.88 -7.47
CA LYS A 53 13.96 -2.65 -8.61
C LYS A 53 15.37 -2.24 -8.17
N GLN A 54 15.48 -1.35 -7.21
CA GLN A 54 16.77 -0.96 -6.62
C GLN A 54 17.39 -2.08 -5.80
N ILE A 55 16.56 -2.83 -5.04
CA ILE A 55 17.01 -4.01 -4.29
C ILE A 55 17.60 -5.06 -5.23
N ALA A 56 16.97 -5.31 -6.38
CA ALA A 56 17.49 -6.23 -7.38
C ALA A 56 18.91 -5.86 -7.86
N VAL A 57 19.18 -4.56 -8.03
CA VAL A 57 20.52 -4.07 -8.40
C VAL A 57 21.51 -4.18 -7.23
N ILE A 58 21.09 -3.77 -6.02
CA ILE A 58 21.93 -3.82 -4.81
C ILE A 58 22.42 -5.23 -4.50
N LEU A 59 21.58 -6.22 -4.76
CA LEU A 59 21.87 -7.61 -4.46
C LEU A 59 22.64 -8.35 -5.59
N GLN A 60 23.08 -7.67 -6.66
CA GLN A 60 23.94 -8.23 -7.69
C GLN A 60 25.41 -8.02 -7.34
N ASP A 61 26.20 -9.11 -7.33
CA ASP A 61 27.60 -9.09 -6.87
C ASP A 61 28.51 -8.24 -7.75
N ASP A 62 28.18 -8.04 -9.01
CA ASP A 62 28.95 -7.27 -9.99
C ASP A 62 28.59 -5.77 -10.03
N LYS A 63 27.56 -5.33 -9.29
CA LYS A 63 27.02 -3.95 -9.31
C LYS A 63 27.28 -3.13 -8.04
N GLN A 64 28.37 -3.37 -7.34
CA GLN A 64 28.66 -2.70 -6.07
C GLN A 64 28.72 -1.16 -6.18
N ARG A 65 29.22 -0.60 -7.28
CA ARG A 65 29.26 0.85 -7.50
C ARG A 65 27.84 1.45 -7.66
N GLU A 66 26.99 0.72 -8.37
CA GLU A 66 25.59 1.12 -8.58
C GLU A 66 24.80 1.01 -7.27
N ALA A 67 25.03 -0.04 -6.49
CA ALA A 67 24.46 -0.20 -5.16
C ALA A 67 24.84 0.97 -4.23
N LEU A 68 26.11 1.38 -4.25
CA LEU A 68 26.57 2.55 -3.48
C LEU A 68 25.85 3.83 -3.92
N ARG A 69 25.70 4.04 -5.23
CA ARG A 69 24.97 5.20 -5.78
C ARG A 69 23.51 5.23 -5.32
N ILE A 70 22.81 4.11 -5.42
CA ILE A 70 21.41 3.98 -4.97
C ILE A 70 21.27 4.33 -3.49
N MET A 71 22.17 3.81 -2.64
CA MET A 71 22.16 4.12 -1.21
C MET A 71 22.40 5.60 -0.93
N GLN A 72 23.34 6.23 -1.65
CA GLN A 72 23.62 7.66 -1.50
C GLN A 72 22.46 8.53 -1.96
N GLU A 73 21.79 8.17 -3.05
CA GLU A 73 20.59 8.85 -3.54
C GLU A 73 19.44 8.74 -2.52
N SER A 74 19.19 7.55 -1.97
CA SER A 74 18.17 7.34 -0.94
C SER A 74 18.45 8.17 0.33
N ILE A 75 19.70 8.26 0.76
CA ILE A 75 20.09 9.14 1.88
C ILE A 75 19.83 10.61 1.54
N SER A 76 20.13 11.04 0.31
CA SER A 76 19.89 12.41 -0.14
C SER A 76 18.40 12.75 -0.15
N GLU A 77 17.55 11.84 -0.63
CA GLU A 77 16.09 11.99 -0.62
C GLU A 77 15.54 12.08 0.80
N LEU A 78 15.99 11.21 1.70
CA LEU A 78 15.61 11.27 3.12
C LEU A 78 16.02 12.60 3.78
N ASN A 79 17.22 13.11 3.48
CA ASN A 79 17.66 14.40 4.01
C ASN A 79 16.79 15.57 3.51
N CYS A 80 16.32 15.52 2.25
CA CYS A 80 15.38 16.49 1.72
C CYS A 80 14.03 16.42 2.44
N GLU A 81 13.53 15.20 2.69
CA GLU A 81 12.27 14.98 3.42
C GLU A 81 12.37 15.49 4.86
N ILE A 82 13.43 15.14 5.59
CA ILE A 82 13.70 15.62 6.94
C ILE A 82 13.76 17.17 6.98
N SER A 83 14.46 17.78 6.03
CA SER A 83 14.53 19.24 5.94
C SER A 83 13.15 19.87 5.75
N SER A 84 12.32 19.26 4.89
CA SER A 84 10.96 19.73 4.64
C SER A 84 10.06 19.59 5.88
N LEU A 85 10.14 18.49 6.57
CA LEU A 85 9.41 18.24 7.82
C LEU A 85 9.87 19.18 8.94
N CYS A 86 11.16 19.46 9.06
CA CYS A 86 11.68 20.43 10.00
C CYS A 86 11.11 21.84 9.76
N LYS A 87 10.97 22.25 8.49
CA LYS A 87 10.34 23.52 8.12
C LYS A 87 8.88 23.57 8.55
N ILE A 88 8.09 22.53 8.22
CA ILE A 88 6.68 22.42 8.62
C ILE A 88 6.54 22.49 10.15
N ARG A 89 7.38 21.77 10.88
CA ARG A 89 7.41 21.80 12.34
C ARG A 89 7.67 23.20 12.90
N THR A 90 8.59 23.94 12.29
CA THR A 90 8.90 25.31 12.72
C THR A 90 7.70 26.23 12.52
N ILE A 91 7.02 26.15 11.36
CA ILE A 91 5.82 26.92 11.09
C ILE A 91 4.71 26.59 12.10
N LEU A 92 4.48 25.31 12.36
CA LEU A 92 3.48 24.87 13.34
C LEU A 92 3.78 25.40 14.75
N ARG A 93 5.06 25.42 15.17
CA ARG A 93 5.44 26.03 16.46
C ARG A 93 5.11 27.51 16.53
N LEU A 94 5.42 28.26 15.48
CA LEU A 94 5.04 29.68 15.42
C LEU A 94 3.53 29.88 15.51
N PHE A 95 2.74 29.01 14.87
CA PHE A 95 1.27 29.06 15.00
C PHE A 95 0.79 28.76 16.42
N VAL A 96 1.41 27.77 17.09
CA VAL A 96 1.07 27.45 18.50
C VAL A 96 1.38 28.65 19.41
N GLU A 97 2.55 29.26 19.28
CA GLU A 97 2.96 30.44 20.08
C GLU A 97 1.98 31.62 19.87
N ARG A 98 1.55 31.87 18.64
CA ARG A 98 0.57 32.91 18.31
C ARG A 98 -0.82 32.60 18.83
N LEU A 99 -1.27 31.34 18.71
CA LEU A 99 -2.53 30.91 19.28
C LEU A 99 -2.56 31.11 20.78
N ASP A 100 -1.48 30.77 21.48
CA ASP A 100 -1.37 30.93 22.93
C ASP A 100 -1.44 32.43 23.33
N SER A 101 -0.71 33.28 22.62
CA SER A 101 -0.76 34.75 22.81
C SER A 101 -2.16 35.31 22.54
N SER A 102 -2.82 34.86 21.47
CA SER A 102 -4.17 35.34 21.11
C SER A 102 -5.25 34.88 22.07
N ILE A 103 -5.13 33.72 22.68
CA ILE A 103 -6.02 33.23 23.74
C ILE A 103 -5.91 34.12 24.96
N GLN A 104 -4.69 34.58 25.30
CA GLN A 104 -4.46 35.49 26.41
C GLN A 104 -5.05 36.90 26.14
N GLU A 105 -4.99 37.37 24.89
CA GLU A 105 -5.46 38.70 24.49
C GLU A 105 -6.91 38.72 24.01
N LYS A 106 -7.61 37.56 23.92
CA LYS A 106 -8.99 37.43 23.38
C LYS A 106 -9.12 37.99 21.94
N ALA A 107 -8.06 38.01 21.17
CA ALA A 107 -8.02 38.51 19.80
C ALA A 107 -8.37 37.44 18.77
N ARG A 108 -8.95 37.87 17.63
CA ARG A 108 -9.15 36.97 16.48
C ARG A 108 -7.85 36.80 15.71
N ILE A 109 -7.49 35.59 15.39
CA ILE A 109 -6.26 35.28 14.63
C ILE A 109 -6.54 35.38 13.14
N ASP A 110 -5.73 36.15 12.43
CA ASP A 110 -5.67 36.19 10.97
C ASP A 110 -4.33 35.67 10.49
N PHE A 111 -4.29 34.42 10.01
CA PHE A 111 -3.07 33.76 9.53
C PHE A 111 -2.60 34.26 8.15
N LEU A 112 -3.42 35.09 7.46
CA LEU A 112 -3.14 35.46 6.07
C LEU A 112 -2.54 36.86 5.92
N ASN A 113 -2.66 37.74 6.92
CA ASN A 113 -2.25 39.15 6.83
C ASN A 113 -0.91 39.47 7.53
N ASP A 114 -0.10 38.48 7.83
CA ASP A 114 1.10 38.71 8.64
C ASP A 114 2.37 38.76 7.78
N ALA A 115 2.99 39.91 7.72
CA ALA A 115 4.26 40.16 7.01
C ALA A 115 5.39 39.26 7.49
N ASP A 116 5.38 38.90 8.79
CA ASP A 116 6.37 38.02 9.40
C ASP A 116 6.26 36.57 8.88
N LEU A 117 5.05 36.13 8.54
CA LEU A 117 4.83 34.78 7.96
C LEU A 117 5.42 34.67 6.55
N SER A 118 5.29 35.73 5.75
CA SER A 118 5.90 35.84 4.41
C SER A 118 7.41 35.84 4.47
N GLU A 119 8.00 36.49 5.48
CA GLU A 119 9.46 36.50 5.70
C GLU A 119 9.99 35.15 6.18
N VAL A 120 9.27 34.45 7.08
CA VAL A 120 9.60 33.08 7.52
C VAL A 120 9.50 32.09 6.38
N ILE A 121 8.48 32.19 5.53
CA ILE A 121 8.34 31.34 4.35
C ILE A 121 9.45 31.62 3.33
N SER A 122 9.86 32.89 3.16
CA SER A 122 10.96 33.27 2.25
C SER A 122 12.32 32.81 2.74
N THR A 123 12.59 32.90 4.04
CA THR A 123 13.86 32.45 4.66
C THR A 123 14.00 30.94 4.68
N LEU A 124 12.91 30.19 4.72
CA LEU A 124 12.90 28.72 4.62
C LEU A 124 13.34 28.20 3.25
N SER A 125 13.30 29.03 2.21
CA SER A 125 13.79 28.66 0.87
C SER A 125 15.30 28.73 0.69
N LEU A 126 16.06 29.29 1.64
CA LEU A 126 17.48 29.65 1.49
C LEU A 126 18.50 28.83 2.31
N SER A 127 18.09 27.89 3.15
CA SER A 127 19.03 27.12 4.01
C SER A 127 19.29 25.71 3.51
N ARG A 128 20.20 25.59 2.55
CA ARG A 128 20.93 24.33 2.31
C ARG A 128 22.23 24.36 3.08
N SER A 129 22.26 24.00 4.36
CA SER A 129 23.50 23.46 4.97
C SER A 129 23.30 22.98 6.41
N SER A 130 23.83 21.81 6.67
CA SER A 130 24.30 21.20 7.90
C SER A 130 23.30 20.86 9.01
N LEU A 131 23.05 19.56 9.13
CA LEU A 131 22.94 18.89 10.43
C LEU A 131 23.67 17.54 10.33
N LYS A 132 24.81 17.44 10.98
CA LYS A 132 25.48 16.19 11.30
C LYS A 132 25.06 15.82 12.72
N GLU A 133 24.08 14.96 12.86
CA GLU A 133 23.81 14.26 14.12
C GLU A 133 23.71 12.76 13.87
N LYS A 134 24.41 12.02 14.70
CA LYS A 134 24.35 10.56 14.70
C LYS A 134 23.02 10.13 15.35
N ILE A 135 22.10 9.66 14.53
CA ILE A 135 20.83 9.07 14.98
C ILE A 135 21.03 7.56 15.14
N SER A 136 20.55 7.00 16.25
CA SER A 136 20.61 5.54 16.49
C SER A 136 19.54 4.81 15.67
N MET A 137 19.77 3.52 15.38
CA MET A 137 18.81 2.70 14.62
C MET A 137 17.45 2.56 15.32
N SER A 138 17.39 2.68 16.65
CA SER A 138 16.13 2.67 17.42
C SER A 138 15.33 3.95 17.19
N GLU A 139 15.99 5.10 17.16
CA GLU A 139 15.36 6.41 16.87
C GLU A 139 14.87 6.53 15.43
N LEU A 140 15.58 5.90 14.48
CA LEU A 140 15.16 5.79 13.08
C LEU A 140 13.91 4.91 12.92
N ASN A 141 13.83 3.81 13.64
CA ASN A 141 12.66 2.93 13.65
C ASN A 141 11.45 3.65 14.26
N GLU A 142 11.62 4.33 15.38
CA GLU A 142 10.57 5.06 16.08
C GLU A 142 10.05 6.26 15.26
N ALA A 143 10.95 7.04 14.68
CA ALA A 143 10.60 8.17 13.80
C ALA A 143 9.91 7.70 12.50
N ASN A 144 10.37 6.60 11.93
CA ASN A 144 9.77 5.98 10.75
C ASN A 144 8.38 5.40 11.05
N GLU A 145 8.20 4.78 12.22
CA GLU A 145 6.90 4.29 12.67
C GLU A 145 5.91 5.43 12.92
N ILE A 146 6.33 6.52 13.55
CA ILE A 146 5.48 7.69 13.83
C ILE A 146 5.07 8.41 12.53
N ILE A 147 5.98 8.61 11.59
CA ILE A 147 5.69 9.27 10.30
C ILE A 147 4.78 8.39 9.45
N ASN A 148 5.01 7.07 9.43
CA ASN A 148 4.20 6.13 8.66
C ASN A 148 2.80 5.93 9.24
N ARG A 149 2.65 5.89 10.57
CA ARG A 149 1.34 5.69 11.23
C ARG A 149 0.38 6.85 11.01
N ASN A 150 0.84 8.09 11.05
CA ASN A 150 -0.06 9.27 11.04
C ASN A 150 -0.34 9.86 9.66
N SER A 151 0.51 9.64 8.66
CA SER A 151 0.33 10.26 7.34
C SER A 151 -0.21 9.34 6.25
N ALA A 152 -0.31 8.04 6.51
CA ALA A 152 -0.60 7.05 5.47
C ALA A 152 -2.07 6.63 5.39
N VAL A 153 -2.88 6.86 6.44
CA VAL A 153 -4.28 6.39 6.46
C VAL A 153 -5.25 7.50 6.09
N ARG A 154 -6.05 7.25 5.07
CA ARG A 154 -7.12 8.13 4.60
C ARG A 154 -8.48 7.53 4.97
N ILE A 155 -9.46 8.36 5.27
CA ILE A 155 -10.85 7.93 5.45
C ILE A 155 -11.56 8.12 4.12
N VAL A 156 -12.04 7.02 3.55
CA VAL A 156 -12.67 6.98 2.23
C VAL A 156 -14.09 6.43 2.37
N HIS A 157 -15.05 7.11 1.77
CA HIS A 157 -16.40 6.60 1.60
C HIS A 157 -16.53 5.95 0.22
N LEU A 158 -16.76 4.65 0.17
CA LEU A 158 -17.08 3.94 -1.06
C LEU A 158 -18.60 4.01 -1.28
N PRO A 159 -19.06 4.59 -2.40
CA PRO A 159 -20.48 4.59 -2.69
C PRO A 159 -20.98 3.18 -3.05
N PRO A 160 -22.28 2.89 -2.84
CA PRO A 160 -22.87 1.67 -3.39
C PRO A 160 -22.75 1.64 -4.90
N CYS A 161 -22.48 0.46 -5.46
CA CYS A 161 -22.30 0.30 -6.89
C CYS A 161 -22.57 -1.14 -7.34
N THR A 162 -22.77 -1.31 -8.65
CA THR A 162 -22.85 -2.61 -9.30
C THR A 162 -21.46 -3.07 -9.71
N VAL A 163 -21.15 -4.34 -9.49
CA VAL A 163 -19.87 -4.96 -9.86
C VAL A 163 -20.07 -6.23 -10.67
N ALA A 164 -19.16 -6.46 -11.61
CA ALA A 164 -18.91 -7.79 -12.16
C ALA A 164 -17.90 -8.48 -11.24
N SER A 165 -18.26 -9.65 -10.75
CA SER A 165 -17.48 -10.45 -9.81
C SER A 165 -17.01 -11.73 -10.48
N ASN A 166 -15.77 -12.12 -10.24
CA ASN A 166 -15.24 -13.43 -10.55
C ASN A 166 -14.50 -14.00 -9.35
N ARG A 167 -14.63 -15.32 -9.12
CA ARG A 167 -13.98 -16.02 -8.02
C ARG A 167 -13.41 -17.33 -8.50
N VAL A 168 -12.15 -17.56 -8.21
CA VAL A 168 -11.44 -18.80 -8.48
C VAL A 168 -10.91 -19.39 -7.18
N ILE A 169 -10.92 -20.71 -7.06
CA ILE A 169 -10.35 -21.47 -5.94
C ILE A 169 -9.22 -22.33 -6.49
N GLY A 170 -8.07 -22.31 -5.84
CA GLY A 170 -6.90 -23.08 -6.25
C GLY A 170 -5.67 -22.77 -5.40
N LYS A 171 -4.51 -23.16 -5.92
CA LYS A 171 -3.23 -22.85 -5.25
C LYS A 171 -2.71 -21.46 -5.57
N ASP A 172 -3.02 -20.97 -6.75
CA ASP A 172 -2.63 -19.66 -7.28
C ASP A 172 -3.84 -19.03 -8.01
N PRO A 173 -4.96 -18.75 -7.30
CA PRO A 173 -6.19 -18.30 -7.93
C PRO A 173 -6.12 -16.89 -8.47
N GLU A 174 -5.20 -16.06 -7.96
CA GLU A 174 -5.08 -14.63 -8.30
C GLU A 174 -4.75 -14.41 -9.78
N GLU A 175 -3.88 -15.26 -10.35
CA GLU A 175 -3.48 -15.14 -11.75
C GLU A 175 -4.65 -15.49 -12.67
N THR A 176 -5.31 -16.61 -12.40
CA THR A 176 -6.44 -17.09 -13.21
C THR A 176 -7.62 -16.11 -13.18
N VAL A 177 -8.01 -15.66 -11.99
CA VAL A 177 -9.15 -14.73 -11.86
C VAL A 177 -8.84 -13.37 -12.46
N GLY A 178 -7.58 -12.91 -12.39
CA GLY A 178 -7.10 -11.69 -13.00
C GLY A 178 -7.17 -11.74 -14.53
N ASP A 179 -6.67 -12.81 -15.12
CA ASP A 179 -6.70 -13.02 -16.59
C ASP A 179 -8.13 -13.05 -17.15
N GLU A 180 -9.05 -13.74 -16.46
CA GLU A 180 -10.46 -13.81 -16.85
C GLU A 180 -11.15 -12.44 -16.73
N MET A 181 -10.87 -11.68 -15.67
CA MET A 181 -11.42 -10.34 -15.49
C MET A 181 -10.82 -9.35 -16.51
N ASP A 182 -9.52 -9.42 -16.80
CA ASP A 182 -8.86 -8.63 -17.83
C ASP A 182 -9.46 -8.87 -19.23
N LYS A 183 -9.79 -10.12 -19.52
CA LYS A 183 -10.49 -10.47 -20.76
C LYS A 183 -11.85 -9.77 -20.83
N PHE A 184 -12.63 -9.84 -19.75
CA PHE A 184 -13.93 -9.17 -19.67
C PHE A 184 -13.80 -7.64 -19.84
N ILE A 185 -12.85 -7.00 -19.16
CA ILE A 185 -12.60 -5.56 -19.25
C ILE A 185 -12.31 -5.14 -20.69
N ARG A 186 -11.46 -5.91 -21.40
CA ARG A 186 -11.09 -5.62 -22.80
C ARG A 186 -12.23 -5.87 -23.77
N GLU A 187 -12.89 -7.03 -23.69
CA GLU A 187 -13.96 -7.42 -24.61
C GLU A 187 -15.20 -6.53 -24.49
N SER A 188 -15.53 -6.10 -23.25
CA SER A 188 -16.62 -5.15 -23.00
C SER A 188 -16.27 -3.70 -23.28
N ARG A 189 -14.99 -3.37 -23.51
CA ARG A 189 -14.47 -2.00 -23.62
C ARG A 189 -14.85 -1.15 -22.40
N LEU A 190 -14.77 -1.75 -21.20
CA LEU A 190 -15.27 -1.14 -19.96
C LEU A 190 -14.66 0.24 -19.71
N TYR A 191 -13.37 0.43 -19.97
CA TYR A 191 -12.69 1.72 -19.78
C TYR A 191 -13.33 2.85 -20.60
N GLU A 192 -13.84 2.56 -21.80
CA GLU A 192 -14.50 3.55 -22.63
C GLU A 192 -15.93 3.86 -22.15
N ILE A 193 -16.62 2.86 -21.61
CA ILE A 193 -18.01 2.97 -21.13
C ILE A 193 -18.04 3.63 -19.75
N LYS A 194 -17.13 3.23 -18.86
CA LYS A 194 -17.02 3.68 -17.47
C LYS A 194 -15.55 3.91 -17.09
N PRO A 195 -14.95 5.05 -17.49
CA PRO A 195 -13.53 5.34 -17.24
C PRO A 195 -13.14 5.41 -15.74
N ASP A 196 -14.12 5.65 -14.86
CA ASP A 196 -13.99 5.68 -13.42
C ASP A 196 -14.19 4.31 -12.76
N SER A 197 -14.14 3.24 -13.55
CA SER A 197 -14.25 1.87 -13.02
C SER A 197 -13.10 1.57 -12.05
N ARG A 198 -13.47 0.94 -10.93
CA ARG A 198 -12.55 0.54 -9.85
C ARG A 198 -12.42 -0.98 -9.86
N TYR A 199 -11.23 -1.45 -9.50
CA TYR A 199 -10.92 -2.89 -9.43
C TYR A 199 -10.53 -3.26 -8.01
N PHE A 200 -11.26 -4.22 -7.42
CA PHE A 200 -11.03 -4.71 -6.07
C PHE A 200 -10.69 -6.19 -6.10
N GLY A 201 -9.78 -6.61 -5.22
CA GLY A 201 -9.46 -8.00 -4.97
C GLY A 201 -9.51 -8.33 -3.49
N PHE A 202 -9.81 -9.58 -3.15
CA PHE A 202 -9.78 -10.08 -1.78
C PHE A 202 -9.80 -11.61 -1.73
N ASN A 203 -9.25 -12.18 -0.67
CA ASN A 203 -9.33 -13.63 -0.45
C ASN A 203 -10.77 -14.06 -0.15
N HIS A 204 -11.22 -15.17 -0.81
CA HIS A 204 -12.55 -15.75 -0.62
C HIS A 204 -12.60 -17.24 -1.03
N PRO A 205 -12.38 -18.20 -0.13
CA PRO A 205 -11.99 -18.02 1.28
C PRO A 205 -10.50 -17.71 1.45
N ASN A 206 -10.16 -17.28 2.67
CA ASN A 206 -8.78 -16.99 3.07
C ASN A 206 -7.88 -18.24 2.99
N PRO A 207 -6.56 -18.07 2.80
CA PRO A 207 -5.59 -19.15 2.97
C PRO A 207 -5.71 -19.80 4.35
N GLY A 208 -5.58 -21.15 4.38
CA GLY A 208 -5.66 -21.95 5.60
C GLY A 208 -7.08 -22.40 5.99
N ILE A 209 -8.11 -21.99 5.27
CA ILE A 209 -9.49 -22.49 5.46
C ILE A 209 -9.72 -23.78 4.67
N LEU A 210 -9.21 -23.86 3.44
CA LEU A 210 -9.34 -25.04 2.58
C LEU A 210 -8.15 -26.00 2.77
N PRO A 211 -8.36 -27.33 2.53
CA PRO A 211 -7.27 -28.30 2.54
C PRO A 211 -6.30 -28.08 1.36
N ASN A 212 -5.12 -28.71 1.43
CA ASN A 212 -4.11 -28.77 0.35
C ASN A 212 -3.49 -27.41 -0.03
N ASP A 213 -3.43 -26.44 0.90
CA ASP A 213 -2.96 -25.08 0.67
C ASP A 213 -3.72 -24.34 -0.45
N GLU A 214 -4.95 -24.75 -0.71
CA GLU A 214 -5.86 -24.05 -1.60
C GLU A 214 -6.50 -22.87 -0.88
N HIS A 215 -6.79 -21.83 -1.64
CA HIS A 215 -7.58 -20.68 -1.18
C HIS A 215 -8.38 -20.12 -2.35
N GLY A 216 -9.31 -19.24 -2.05
CA GLY A 216 -10.06 -18.53 -3.08
C GLY A 216 -9.58 -17.10 -3.19
N TYR A 217 -9.62 -16.56 -4.39
CA TYR A 217 -9.48 -15.12 -4.62
C TYR A 217 -10.66 -14.66 -5.45
N GLU A 218 -11.28 -13.58 -5.02
CA GLU A 218 -12.38 -12.93 -5.71
C GLU A 218 -11.97 -11.54 -6.14
N VAL A 219 -12.34 -11.18 -7.38
CA VAL A 219 -12.12 -9.84 -7.91
C VAL A 219 -13.45 -9.23 -8.33
N TRP A 220 -13.57 -7.93 -8.11
CA TRP A 220 -14.69 -7.11 -8.53
C TRP A 220 -14.21 -5.98 -9.43
N VAL A 221 -14.96 -5.71 -10.49
CA VAL A 221 -14.82 -4.46 -11.25
C VAL A 221 -16.15 -3.72 -11.27
N THR A 222 -16.14 -2.42 -10.98
CA THR A 222 -17.38 -1.62 -11.00
C THR A 222 -17.85 -1.43 -12.44
N ILE A 223 -19.13 -1.65 -12.68
CA ILE A 223 -19.78 -1.61 -14.00
C ILE A 223 -21.02 -0.73 -13.97
N PRO A 224 -21.54 -0.27 -15.14
CA PRO A 224 -22.88 0.31 -15.24
C PRO A 224 -23.96 -0.68 -14.76
N ASP A 225 -25.03 -0.15 -14.16
CA ASP A 225 -26.10 -0.99 -13.60
C ASP A 225 -26.83 -1.85 -14.64
N ASP A 226 -26.91 -1.36 -15.87
CA ASP A 226 -27.59 -2.03 -17.01
C ASP A 226 -26.66 -2.95 -17.82
N MET A 227 -25.36 -3.00 -17.47
CA MET A 227 -24.39 -3.81 -18.21
C MET A 227 -24.63 -5.30 -17.99
N GLU A 228 -24.66 -6.09 -19.08
CA GLU A 228 -24.72 -7.54 -19.06
C GLU A 228 -23.36 -8.14 -18.65
N VAL A 229 -23.39 -9.16 -17.80
CA VAL A 229 -22.19 -9.86 -17.31
C VAL A 229 -22.23 -11.32 -17.75
N PRO A 230 -21.32 -11.76 -18.65
CA PRO A 230 -21.31 -13.12 -19.17
C PRO A 230 -20.72 -14.11 -18.13
N PRO A 231 -21.16 -15.36 -18.13
CA PRO A 231 -20.48 -16.41 -17.36
C PRO A 231 -19.01 -16.56 -17.76
N PRO A 232 -18.08 -16.90 -16.82
CA PRO A 232 -18.34 -17.30 -15.44
C PRO A 232 -18.55 -16.16 -14.45
N LEU A 233 -18.47 -14.92 -14.89
CA LEU A 233 -18.65 -13.75 -14.04
C LEU A 233 -20.10 -13.65 -13.53
N VAL A 234 -20.26 -13.05 -12.35
CA VAL A 234 -21.55 -12.84 -11.70
C VAL A 234 -21.74 -11.36 -11.39
N LYS A 235 -22.90 -10.83 -11.74
CA LYS A 235 -23.28 -9.45 -11.38
C LYS A 235 -23.70 -9.40 -9.91
N LYS A 236 -23.10 -8.49 -9.14
CA LYS A 236 -23.38 -8.29 -7.71
C LYS A 236 -23.61 -6.82 -7.40
N HIS A 237 -24.28 -6.57 -6.27
CA HIS A 237 -24.39 -5.25 -5.70
C HIS A 237 -23.43 -5.13 -4.52
N PHE A 238 -22.65 -4.05 -4.48
CA PHE A 238 -21.78 -3.67 -3.37
C PHE A 238 -22.41 -2.48 -2.65
N GLU A 239 -22.70 -2.65 -1.36
CA GLU A 239 -23.38 -1.64 -0.55
C GLU A 239 -22.50 -0.41 -0.25
N GLY A 240 -21.20 -0.52 -0.53
CA GLY A 240 -20.25 0.52 -0.15
C GLY A 240 -20.01 0.60 1.35
N GLY A 241 -19.54 1.75 1.80
CA GLY A 241 -19.32 1.97 3.23
C GLY A 241 -18.16 2.93 3.51
N LEU A 242 -17.81 3.03 4.79
CA LEU A 242 -16.69 3.83 5.26
C LEU A 242 -15.46 2.93 5.44
N TYR A 243 -14.33 3.35 4.88
CA TYR A 243 -13.09 2.59 4.89
C TYR A 243 -11.91 3.44 5.35
N ALA A 244 -11.03 2.82 6.12
CA ALA A 244 -9.66 3.30 6.29
C ALA A 244 -8.83 2.76 5.12
N ALA A 245 -8.19 3.66 4.38
CA ALA A 245 -7.44 3.36 3.16
C ALA A 245 -5.96 3.67 3.37
N MET A 246 -5.09 2.73 2.97
CA MET A 246 -3.64 2.91 2.99
C MET A 246 -3.06 2.47 1.65
N THR A 247 -2.40 3.41 0.94
CA THR A 247 -1.74 3.08 -0.32
C THR A 247 -0.43 2.33 -0.06
N ILE A 248 -0.25 1.24 -0.78
CA ILE A 248 0.98 0.45 -0.73
C ILE A 248 1.55 0.24 -2.13
N SER A 249 2.85 -0.02 -2.22
CA SER A 249 3.44 -0.59 -3.42
C SER A 249 3.36 -2.11 -3.35
N PHE A 250 2.94 -2.75 -4.43
CA PHE A 250 2.96 -4.21 -4.49
C PHE A 250 4.40 -4.74 -4.32
N PRO A 251 4.65 -5.74 -3.46
CA PRO A 251 3.74 -6.56 -2.68
C PRO A 251 3.77 -6.29 -1.14
N ASP A 252 3.72 -5.03 -0.72
CA ASP A 252 3.86 -4.64 0.70
C ASP A 252 2.63 -4.99 1.58
N PHE A 253 2.05 -6.16 1.42
CA PHE A 253 0.86 -6.62 2.15
C PHE A 253 1.05 -6.77 3.67
N TRP A 254 2.28 -6.78 4.17
CA TRP A 254 2.56 -6.74 5.60
C TRP A 254 1.98 -5.48 6.28
N ARG A 255 1.69 -4.44 5.50
CA ARG A 255 1.10 -3.18 5.99
C ARG A 255 -0.37 -3.29 6.39
N TRP A 256 -1.03 -4.43 6.15
CA TRP A 256 -2.31 -4.74 6.79
C TRP A 256 -2.21 -4.67 8.31
N GLY A 257 -1.09 -5.11 8.90
CA GLY A 257 -0.82 -4.98 10.34
C GLY A 257 -0.79 -3.52 10.82
N GLU A 258 -0.16 -2.62 10.06
CA GLU A 258 -0.15 -1.20 10.39
C GLU A 258 -1.54 -0.56 10.33
N LEU A 259 -2.37 -0.97 9.37
CA LEU A 259 -3.74 -0.48 9.24
C LEU A 259 -4.64 -0.99 10.37
N ASP A 260 -4.44 -2.24 10.80
CA ASP A 260 -5.14 -2.82 11.96
C ASP A 260 -4.72 -2.15 13.28
N ASP A 261 -3.42 -1.91 13.47
CA ASP A 261 -2.90 -1.15 14.63
C ASP A 261 -3.48 0.27 14.68
N TRP A 262 -3.51 0.95 13.52
CA TRP A 262 -4.15 2.27 13.42
C TRP A 262 -5.62 2.24 13.85
N ALA A 263 -6.39 1.23 13.41
CA ALA A 263 -7.81 1.11 13.77
C ALA A 263 -8.03 0.83 15.27
N ARG A 264 -7.10 0.10 15.91
CA ARG A 264 -7.14 -0.14 17.36
C ARG A 264 -6.84 1.12 18.18
N GLU A 265 -5.86 1.91 17.74
CA GLU A 265 -5.36 3.09 18.43
C GLU A 265 -6.19 4.37 18.14
N ASN A 266 -7.04 4.37 17.10
CA ASN A 266 -7.78 5.55 16.69
C ASN A 266 -8.94 5.85 17.62
N ASP A 267 -9.04 7.10 18.11
CA ASP A 267 -10.08 7.52 19.07
C ASP A 267 -11.47 7.70 18.44
N THR A 268 -11.54 7.89 17.13
CA THR A 268 -12.78 8.24 16.39
C THR A 268 -13.39 7.03 15.69
N TYR A 269 -12.53 6.16 15.15
CA TYR A 269 -12.94 5.04 14.32
C TYR A 269 -12.45 3.71 14.89
N GLU A 270 -13.19 2.65 14.59
CA GLU A 270 -12.81 1.27 14.87
C GLU A 270 -13.10 0.39 13.65
N ALA A 271 -12.42 -0.75 13.54
CA ALA A 271 -12.68 -1.73 12.50
C ALA A 271 -14.13 -2.22 12.56
N ASN A 272 -14.75 -2.38 11.39
CA ASN A 272 -16.13 -2.85 11.24
C ASN A 272 -16.15 -4.11 10.36
N TYR A 273 -15.45 -5.15 10.82
CA TYR A 273 -15.38 -6.40 10.08
C TYR A 273 -16.76 -7.03 9.91
N SER A 274 -17.02 -7.61 8.74
CA SER A 274 -18.27 -8.29 8.45
C SER A 274 -18.45 -9.54 9.32
N GLU A 275 -19.69 -9.91 9.60
CA GLU A 275 -20.01 -11.15 10.33
C GLU A 275 -19.59 -12.42 9.56
N LEU A 276 -19.41 -12.35 8.25
CA LEU A 276 -18.87 -13.43 7.42
C LEU A 276 -17.38 -13.69 7.70
N GLY A 277 -16.74 -12.81 8.46
CA GLY A 277 -15.47 -13.01 9.11
C GLY A 277 -14.34 -13.41 8.16
N LEU A 278 -13.65 -14.49 8.52
CA LEU A 278 -12.43 -14.96 7.83
C LEU A 278 -12.67 -15.43 6.39
N GLU A 279 -13.91 -15.76 6.00
CA GLU A 279 -14.19 -16.26 4.65
C GLU A 279 -13.93 -15.21 3.56
N ILE A 280 -14.14 -13.91 3.88
CA ILE A 280 -14.02 -12.80 2.92
C ILE A 280 -13.13 -11.66 3.45
N MET A 281 -12.02 -11.97 4.08
CA MET A 281 -11.12 -10.96 4.68
C MET A 281 -11.83 -9.98 5.64
N GLY A 282 -12.96 -10.38 6.27
CA GLY A 282 -13.73 -9.50 7.15
C GLY A 282 -14.38 -8.30 6.45
N GLY A 283 -14.44 -8.30 5.12
CA GLY A 283 -14.91 -7.17 4.31
C GLY A 283 -13.79 -6.19 3.90
N CYS A 284 -12.54 -6.52 4.20
CA CYS A 284 -11.38 -5.79 3.67
C CYS A 284 -11.23 -6.01 2.16
N LEU A 285 -10.77 -4.98 1.46
CA LEU A 285 -10.57 -5.00 0.01
C LEU A 285 -9.17 -4.52 -0.34
N GLU A 286 -8.63 -5.00 -1.45
CA GLU A 286 -7.42 -4.52 -2.10
C GLU A 286 -7.84 -3.79 -3.38
N GLU A 287 -7.85 -2.46 -3.38
CA GLU A 287 -8.16 -1.71 -4.60
C GLU A 287 -6.90 -1.56 -5.45
N HIS A 288 -6.89 -2.20 -6.60
CA HIS A 288 -5.79 -2.09 -7.55
C HIS A 288 -5.91 -0.81 -8.38
N LEU A 289 -5.04 0.14 -8.12
CA LEU A 289 -5.07 1.45 -8.78
C LEU A 289 -4.67 1.32 -10.26
N ASN A 290 -5.43 1.99 -11.13
CA ASN A 290 -5.23 1.99 -12.58
C ASN A 290 -5.40 0.64 -13.30
N TRP A 291 -5.90 -0.39 -12.63
CA TRP A 291 -6.01 -1.73 -13.23
C TRP A 291 -6.82 -1.72 -14.53
N VAL A 292 -8.03 -1.14 -14.51
CA VAL A 292 -8.92 -1.09 -15.69
C VAL A 292 -8.29 -0.32 -16.84
N TYR A 293 -7.60 0.79 -16.55
CA TYR A 293 -6.84 1.55 -17.55
C TYR A 293 -5.71 0.70 -18.14
N SER A 294 -4.91 0.05 -17.32
CA SER A 294 -3.78 -0.78 -17.76
C SER A 294 -4.22 -2.02 -18.54
N SER A 295 -5.32 -2.65 -18.15
CA SER A 295 -5.92 -3.75 -18.92
C SER A 295 -6.39 -3.32 -20.31
N HIS A 296 -6.83 -2.07 -20.47
CA HIS A 296 -7.26 -1.51 -21.76
C HIS A 296 -6.10 -1.02 -22.62
N MET A 297 -5.16 -0.27 -22.03
CA MET A 297 -4.06 0.39 -22.74
C MET A 297 -2.79 -0.47 -22.86
N GLY A 298 -2.72 -1.58 -22.14
CA GLY A 298 -1.53 -2.40 -22.00
C GLY A 298 -0.78 -2.12 -20.71
N TRP A 299 -0.23 -3.17 -20.13
CA TRP A 299 0.56 -3.10 -18.90
C TRP A 299 1.93 -2.46 -19.19
N PRO A 300 2.47 -1.62 -18.26
CA PRO A 300 3.82 -1.11 -18.38
C PRO A 300 4.83 -2.26 -18.54
N GLU A 301 5.82 -2.08 -19.41
CA GLU A 301 6.84 -3.12 -19.68
C GLU A 301 7.55 -3.66 -18.43
N ASN A 302 7.60 -2.88 -17.36
CA ASN A 302 8.26 -3.23 -16.12
C ASN A 302 7.35 -3.87 -15.05
N GLY A 303 6.05 -3.96 -15.24
CA GLY A 303 5.04 -4.70 -14.45
C GLY A 303 5.08 -4.65 -12.90
N ILE A 304 6.06 -3.96 -12.31
CA ILE A 304 6.45 -4.04 -10.90
C ILE A 304 5.89 -2.86 -10.08
N ASP A 305 5.45 -1.80 -10.74
CA ASP A 305 5.06 -0.54 -10.08
C ASP A 305 3.55 -0.46 -9.75
N GLY A 306 2.90 -1.61 -9.57
CA GLY A 306 1.50 -1.66 -9.16
C GLY A 306 1.30 -1.05 -7.77
N GLN A 307 0.50 0.00 -7.71
CA GLN A 307 0.02 0.56 -6.46
C GLN A 307 -1.38 0.03 -6.18
N LEU A 308 -1.65 -0.23 -4.90
CA LEU A 308 -2.99 -0.58 -4.45
C LEU A 308 -3.30 0.07 -3.11
N ASP A 309 -4.58 0.30 -2.87
CA ASP A 309 -5.09 0.70 -1.57
C ASP A 309 -5.54 -0.52 -0.79
N LEU A 310 -4.98 -0.69 0.42
CA LEU A 310 -5.57 -1.57 1.42
C LEU A 310 -6.77 -0.84 2.02
N LEU A 311 -7.95 -1.44 1.95
CA LEU A 311 -9.21 -0.86 2.38
C LEU A 311 -9.79 -1.69 3.53
N MET A 312 -9.77 -1.14 4.75
CA MET A 312 -10.35 -1.77 5.93
C MET A 312 -11.71 -1.12 6.24
N PRO A 313 -12.80 -1.88 6.34
CA PRO A 313 -14.09 -1.32 6.72
C PRO A 313 -14.05 -0.81 8.14
N ILE A 314 -14.54 0.41 8.36
CA ILE A 314 -14.54 1.07 9.65
C ILE A 314 -15.92 1.67 9.99
N LYS A 315 -16.15 1.90 11.27
CA LYS A 315 -17.27 2.68 11.77
C LYS A 315 -16.82 3.65 12.86
N LYS A 316 -17.63 4.66 13.14
CA LYS A 316 -17.39 5.53 14.28
C LYS A 316 -17.55 4.76 15.57
N ARG A 317 -16.63 4.98 16.52
CA ARG A 317 -16.77 4.43 17.88
C ARG A 317 -18.07 4.94 18.53
N SER A 318 -18.78 4.03 19.14
CA SER A 318 -19.92 4.43 20.02
C SER A 318 -19.34 5.14 21.24
N LYS A 319 -19.85 6.32 21.51
CA LYS A 319 -19.49 7.11 22.71
C LYS A 319 -20.00 6.44 23.97
#